data_c8c0813aa4f9513783c5f9a90daca2e9
#
_entry.id   c8c0813aa4f9513783c5f9a90daca2e9
#
_cell.length_a   1.000
_cell.length_b   1.000
_cell.length_c   1.000
_cell.angle_alpha   90.00
_cell.angle_beta   90.00
_cell.angle_gamma   90.00
#
_symmetry.space_group_name_H-M   'P 1'
#
loop_
_entity.id
_entity.type
_entity.pdbx_description
1 polymer ?
#
loop_
_entity_poly.entity_id
_entity_poly.type
_entity_poly.pdbx_seq_one_letter_code
_entity_poly.pdbx_strand_id
1 'polypeptide(L)'
;MKIALYSRDGGAMTDPRLSSMLDKLEKELFMIYETSGGEDLLPGTDLVMSVGGDGTFLSAARCVGASGVPILGVNLGRLGFLSEYSPEEACGALLSGAWYLEDRELLETEVDGSLSENPALSASAESFSPFTLNEVSVHRSGAALLGVDVTIDGHPLPTYWADGLLVATSSGSTAYSLSVGGPICAPEAKVLIIAPIAPHNLNARPLVVPDTTRVGIS
;
A
#
# COMPACT_ATOMS: atom_id res chain seq x y z
N MET A 1 -4.76 20.45 14.96
CA MET A 1 -4.29 19.37 14.08
C MET A 1 -4.66 19.72 12.65
N LYS A 2 -3.76 19.52 11.69
CA LYS A 2 -3.97 19.77 10.27
C LYS A 2 -4.16 18.44 9.54
N ILE A 3 -5.32 18.22 8.95
CA ILE A 3 -5.75 16.96 8.35
C ILE A 3 -5.92 17.12 6.84
N ALA A 4 -5.24 16.28 6.07
CA ALA A 4 -5.46 16.14 4.64
C ALA A 4 -6.54 15.07 4.38
N LEU A 5 -7.60 15.43 3.70
CA LEU A 5 -8.69 14.52 3.35
C LEU A 5 -8.44 13.93 1.95
N TYR A 6 -8.26 12.63 1.87
CA TYR A 6 -8.03 11.89 0.63
C TYR A 6 -9.20 10.97 0.31
N SER A 7 -9.74 11.08 -0.89
CA SER A 7 -10.75 10.16 -1.44
C SER A 7 -10.50 9.96 -2.93
N ARG A 8 -10.67 8.72 -3.41
CA ARG A 8 -10.58 8.41 -4.86
C ARG A 8 -11.81 8.85 -5.64
N ASP A 9 -12.96 8.81 -4.99
CA ASP A 9 -14.25 9.09 -5.61
C ASP A 9 -14.88 10.29 -4.92
N GLY A 10 -15.15 11.36 -5.66
CA GLY A 10 -15.80 12.56 -5.12
C GLY A 10 -17.16 12.29 -4.47
N GLY A 11 -17.79 11.14 -4.72
CA GLY A 11 -19.03 10.71 -4.06
C GLY A 11 -18.92 10.49 -2.55
N ALA A 12 -17.72 10.18 -2.05
CA ALA A 12 -17.49 10.01 -0.61
C ALA A 12 -17.76 11.32 0.15
N MET A 13 -17.44 12.46 -0.46
CA MET A 13 -17.62 13.80 0.13
C MET A 13 -19.09 14.18 0.32
N THR A 14 -20.02 13.49 -0.32
CA THR A 14 -21.48 13.74 -0.20
C THR A 14 -22.14 12.87 0.88
N ASP A 15 -21.39 12.00 1.56
CA ASP A 15 -21.95 11.15 2.63
C ASP A 15 -22.28 12.01 3.87
N PRO A 16 -23.53 11.99 4.36
CA PRO A 16 -23.93 12.82 5.51
C PRO A 16 -23.17 12.52 6.80
N ARG A 17 -22.70 11.26 6.97
CA ARG A 17 -21.94 10.85 8.16
C ARG A 17 -20.55 11.49 8.13
N LEU A 18 -19.91 11.53 6.96
CA LEU A 18 -18.65 12.22 6.77
C LEU A 18 -18.81 13.72 7.01
N SER A 19 -19.80 14.36 6.39
CA SER A 19 -20.07 15.80 6.58
C SER A 19 -20.27 16.13 8.06
N SER A 20 -21.06 15.32 8.80
CA SER A 20 -21.27 15.51 10.24
C SER A 20 -19.99 15.38 11.06
N MET A 21 -19.09 14.46 10.68
CA MET A 21 -17.79 14.30 11.30
C MET A 21 -16.91 15.53 11.06
N LEU A 22 -16.79 15.98 9.81
CA LEU A 22 -15.98 17.13 9.43
C LEU A 22 -16.44 18.39 10.15
N ASP A 23 -17.75 18.66 10.19
CA ASP A 23 -18.34 19.80 10.92
C ASP A 23 -17.99 19.79 12.41
N LYS A 24 -17.92 18.61 13.04
CA LYS A 24 -17.53 18.47 14.45
C LYS A 24 -16.04 18.77 14.65
N LEU A 25 -15.18 18.22 13.79
CA LEU A 25 -13.74 18.44 13.86
C LEU A 25 -13.36 19.91 13.63
N GLU A 26 -14.01 20.57 12.66
CA GLU A 26 -13.76 21.99 12.39
C GLU A 26 -14.16 22.90 13.57
N LYS A 27 -15.25 22.57 14.27
CA LYS A 27 -15.65 23.31 15.50
C LYS A 27 -14.62 23.21 16.62
N GLU A 28 -13.85 22.14 16.66
CA GLU A 28 -12.76 21.91 17.63
C GLU A 28 -11.39 22.36 17.07
N LEU A 29 -11.41 23.28 16.09
CA LEU A 29 -10.22 23.93 15.51
C LEU A 29 -9.28 22.98 14.74
N PHE A 30 -9.78 21.89 14.20
CA PHE A 30 -9.03 21.10 13.23
C PHE A 30 -9.05 21.82 11.87
N MET A 31 -7.90 21.93 11.25
CA MET A 31 -7.79 22.44 9.89
C MET A 31 -7.90 21.26 8.91
N ILE A 32 -8.95 21.24 8.09
CA ILE A 32 -9.18 20.16 7.14
C ILE A 32 -9.07 20.72 5.72
N TYR A 33 -8.38 20.01 4.84
CA TYR A 33 -8.26 20.34 3.43
C TYR A 33 -8.27 19.07 2.58
N GLU A 34 -8.74 19.17 1.34
CA GLU A 34 -8.75 18.07 0.38
C GLU A 34 -7.37 17.92 -0.28
N THR A 35 -6.98 16.67 -0.57
CA THR A 35 -5.78 16.36 -1.32
C THR A 35 -6.07 15.28 -2.37
N SER A 36 -5.43 15.39 -3.53
CA SER A 36 -5.49 14.41 -4.61
C SER A 36 -4.23 13.53 -4.70
N GLY A 37 -3.17 13.90 -4.00
CA GLY A 37 -1.91 13.17 -4.06
C GLY A 37 -0.81 13.75 -3.17
N GLY A 38 0.34 13.08 -3.18
CA GLY A 38 1.48 13.43 -2.31
C GLY A 38 2.07 14.82 -2.54
N GLU A 39 2.07 15.30 -3.79
CA GLU A 39 2.55 16.64 -4.14
C GLU A 39 1.65 17.74 -3.58
N ASP A 40 0.38 17.42 -3.28
CA ASP A 40 -0.61 18.36 -2.72
C ASP A 40 -0.62 18.36 -1.20
N LEU A 41 0.23 17.56 -0.53
CA LEU A 41 0.33 17.57 0.93
C LEU A 41 0.96 18.88 1.42
N LEU A 42 0.17 19.68 2.11
CA LEU A 42 0.65 20.95 2.65
C LEU A 42 1.67 20.74 3.76
N PRO A 43 2.71 21.59 3.84
CA PRO A 43 3.67 21.52 4.94
C PRO A 43 2.99 21.57 6.32
N GLY A 44 3.43 20.72 7.24
CA GLY A 44 2.85 20.62 8.59
C GLY A 44 1.51 19.91 8.64
N THR A 45 1.21 19.03 7.68
CA THR A 45 0.10 18.08 7.77
C THR A 45 0.40 17.06 8.85
N ASP A 46 -0.51 16.92 9.82
CA ASP A 46 -0.37 16.01 10.96
C ASP A 46 -0.95 14.63 10.68
N LEU A 47 -1.94 14.54 9.75
CA LEU A 47 -2.68 13.31 9.47
C LEU A 47 -3.24 13.34 8.05
N VAL A 48 -3.20 12.20 7.36
CA VAL A 48 -3.99 11.95 6.14
C VAL A 48 -5.20 11.10 6.52
N MET A 49 -6.39 11.59 6.28
CA MET A 49 -7.63 10.83 6.46
C MET A 49 -8.05 10.25 5.11
N SER A 50 -7.90 8.95 4.96
CA SER A 50 -8.31 8.21 3.76
C SER A 50 -9.76 7.79 3.88
N VAL A 51 -10.65 8.38 3.06
CA VAL A 51 -12.08 8.10 3.07
C VAL A 51 -12.46 7.15 1.94
N GLY A 52 -12.78 5.92 2.31
CA GLY A 52 -13.10 4.83 1.39
C GLY A 52 -12.68 3.47 1.93
N GLY A 53 -12.64 2.45 1.06
CA GLY A 53 -12.14 1.11 1.42
C GLY A 53 -10.62 1.00 1.32
N ASP A 54 -10.11 -0.23 1.50
CA ASP A 54 -8.68 -0.54 1.49
C ASP A 54 -7.95 -0.05 0.23
N GLY A 55 -8.59 -0.11 -0.95
CA GLY A 55 -8.00 0.42 -2.18
C GLY A 55 -7.74 1.94 -2.12
N THR A 56 -8.59 2.70 -1.43
CA THR A 56 -8.38 4.14 -1.21
C THR A 56 -7.24 4.36 -0.22
N PHE A 57 -7.18 3.55 0.83
CA PHE A 57 -6.09 3.57 1.81
C PHE A 57 -4.73 3.30 1.16
N LEU A 58 -4.64 2.28 0.30
CA LEU A 58 -3.42 1.97 -0.44
C LEU A 58 -2.97 3.13 -1.36
N SER A 59 -3.92 3.83 -1.97
CA SER A 59 -3.61 5.02 -2.76
C SER A 59 -3.11 6.17 -1.87
N ALA A 60 -3.73 6.39 -0.70
CA ALA A 60 -3.26 7.36 0.27
C ALA A 60 -1.85 7.03 0.78
N ALA A 61 -1.55 5.74 1.04
CA ALA A 61 -0.23 5.30 1.45
C ALA A 61 0.86 5.62 0.41
N ARG A 62 0.54 5.49 -0.89
CA ARG A 62 1.46 5.92 -1.97
C ARG A 62 1.69 7.44 -1.96
N CYS A 63 0.64 8.21 -1.70
CA CYS A 63 0.75 9.68 -1.61
C CYS A 63 1.62 10.12 -0.43
N VAL A 64 1.48 9.46 0.70
CA VAL A 64 2.28 9.72 1.90
C VAL A 64 3.73 9.30 1.70
N GLY A 65 3.96 8.14 1.09
CA GLY A 65 5.30 7.63 0.80
C GLY A 65 6.22 7.64 2.02
N ALA A 66 7.43 8.14 1.85
CA ALA A 66 8.44 8.25 2.91
C ALA A 66 8.25 9.46 3.85
N SER A 67 7.17 10.26 3.72
CA SER A 67 6.99 11.47 4.53
C SER A 67 6.78 11.18 6.03
N GLY A 68 6.35 9.96 6.37
CA GLY A 68 6.03 9.57 7.73
C GLY A 68 4.73 10.18 8.29
N VAL A 69 3.93 10.88 7.47
CA VAL A 69 2.63 11.39 7.90
C VAL A 69 1.68 10.22 8.18
N PRO A 70 1.06 10.12 9.36
CA PRO A 70 0.14 9.04 9.68
C PRO A 70 -1.08 9.02 8.76
N ILE A 71 -1.67 7.83 8.57
CA ILE A 71 -2.89 7.65 7.79
C ILE A 71 -3.97 7.05 8.69
N LEU A 72 -5.16 7.64 8.66
CA LEU A 72 -6.37 7.10 9.29
C LEU A 72 -7.35 6.66 8.20
N GLY A 73 -7.69 5.37 8.18
CA GLY A 73 -8.71 4.83 7.25
C GLY A 73 -10.12 5.01 7.81
N VAL A 74 -10.96 5.73 7.07
CA VAL A 74 -12.38 5.93 7.39
C VAL A 74 -13.23 5.27 6.33
N ASN A 75 -14.05 4.31 6.73
CA ASN A 75 -14.89 3.52 5.83
C ASN A 75 -16.34 4.00 5.85
N LEU A 76 -16.92 4.20 4.68
CA LEU A 76 -18.33 4.57 4.49
C LEU A 76 -19.24 3.38 4.18
N GLY A 77 -18.68 2.19 4.01
CA GLY A 77 -19.41 0.99 3.58
C GLY A 77 -19.02 -0.27 4.36
N ARG A 78 -18.47 -1.24 3.64
CA ARG A 78 -17.98 -2.48 4.26
C ARG A 78 -16.60 -2.23 4.87
N LEU A 79 -16.42 -2.63 6.12
CA LEU A 79 -15.15 -2.60 6.81
C LEU A 79 -14.11 -3.42 6.03
N GLY A 80 -12.90 -2.86 5.92
CA GLY A 80 -11.73 -3.48 5.33
C GLY A 80 -10.72 -3.90 6.40
N PHE A 81 -9.56 -4.33 5.97
CA PHE A 81 -8.41 -4.64 6.84
C PHE A 81 -7.58 -3.41 7.18
N LEU A 82 -7.66 -2.34 6.36
CA LEU A 82 -6.90 -1.09 6.51
C LEU A 82 -7.81 0.10 6.86
N SER A 83 -9.05 0.10 6.34
CA SER A 83 -10.07 1.10 6.63
C SER A 83 -11.09 0.51 7.59
N GLU A 84 -10.75 0.52 8.89
CA GLU A 84 -11.50 -0.20 9.93
C GLU A 84 -12.53 0.66 10.67
N TYR A 85 -12.44 2.00 10.56
CA TYR A 85 -13.25 2.91 11.38
C TYR A 85 -14.40 3.53 10.59
N SER A 86 -15.56 3.60 11.22
CA SER A 86 -16.66 4.45 10.77
C SER A 86 -16.34 5.94 11.02
N PRO A 87 -17.04 6.88 10.36
CA PRO A 87 -16.86 8.30 10.66
C PRO A 87 -17.08 8.66 12.13
N GLU A 88 -18.05 8.02 12.79
CA GLU A 88 -18.36 8.25 14.21
C GLU A 88 -17.21 7.81 15.13
N GLU A 89 -16.65 6.62 14.89
CA GLU A 89 -15.55 6.08 15.68
C GLU A 89 -14.28 6.91 15.47
N ALA A 90 -13.95 7.23 14.23
CA ALA A 90 -12.80 8.07 13.88
C ALA A 90 -12.92 9.47 14.52
N CYS A 91 -14.11 10.10 14.45
CA CYS A 91 -14.38 11.37 15.10
C CYS A 91 -14.16 11.30 16.62
N GLY A 92 -14.74 10.28 17.26
CA GLY A 92 -14.60 10.07 18.70
C GLY A 92 -13.15 9.89 19.15
N ALA A 93 -12.38 9.09 18.42
CA ALA A 93 -10.96 8.86 18.68
C ALA A 93 -10.13 10.15 18.53
N LEU A 94 -10.34 10.90 17.44
CA LEU A 94 -9.63 12.16 17.20
C LEU A 94 -9.92 13.22 18.26
N LEU A 95 -11.18 13.38 18.65
CA LEU A 95 -11.59 14.38 19.66
C LEU A 95 -11.13 14.03 21.07
N SER A 96 -11.12 12.76 21.41
CA SER A 96 -10.69 12.30 22.74
C SER A 96 -9.18 12.11 22.87
N GLY A 97 -8.43 12.09 21.76
CA GLY A 97 -7.02 11.72 21.74
C GLY A 97 -6.77 10.24 22.06
N ALA A 98 -7.80 9.39 22.02
CA ALA A 98 -7.72 7.97 22.33
C ALA A 98 -7.32 7.16 21.08
N TRP A 99 -6.10 7.36 20.61
CA TRP A 99 -5.52 6.65 19.47
C TRP A 99 -4.01 6.46 19.67
N TYR A 100 -3.42 5.55 18.93
CA TYR A 100 -1.98 5.32 18.90
C TYR A 100 -1.50 5.15 17.46
N LEU A 101 -0.21 5.32 17.23
CA LEU A 101 0.41 5.09 15.92
C LEU A 101 0.87 3.63 15.83
N GLU A 102 0.63 3.04 14.69
CA GLU A 102 1.15 1.74 14.30
C GLU A 102 2.05 1.91 13.09
N ASP A 103 3.32 1.52 13.23
CA ASP A 103 4.27 1.56 12.13
C ASP A 103 4.02 0.41 11.16
N ARG A 104 3.98 0.73 9.87
CA ARG A 104 3.86 -0.23 8.77
C ARG A 104 5.07 -0.15 7.85
N GLU A 105 5.56 -1.30 7.45
CA GLU A 105 6.61 -1.37 6.45
C GLU A 105 6.11 -0.99 5.07
N LEU A 106 6.97 -0.31 4.30
CA LEU A 106 6.78 -0.07 2.88
C LEU A 106 7.88 -0.77 2.09
N LEU A 107 7.52 -1.39 0.98
CA LEU A 107 8.49 -1.76 -0.05
C LEU A 107 8.91 -0.50 -0.79
N GLU A 108 10.23 -0.27 -0.86
CA GLU A 108 10.80 0.70 -1.79
C GLU A 108 11.32 -0.05 -3.03
N THR A 109 10.87 0.38 -4.21
CA THR A 109 11.17 -0.28 -5.47
C THR A 109 11.95 0.63 -6.39
N GLU A 110 13.08 0.16 -6.86
CA GLU A 110 13.87 0.78 -7.93
C GLU A 110 13.72 -0.05 -9.21
N VAL A 111 13.63 0.62 -10.36
CA VAL A 111 13.59 -0.04 -11.66
C VAL A 111 14.81 0.38 -12.46
N ASP A 112 15.69 -0.58 -12.71
CA ASP A 112 16.86 -0.38 -13.57
C ASP A 112 16.47 -0.55 -15.05
N GLY A 113 16.91 0.36 -15.90
CA GLY A 113 16.66 0.35 -17.33
C GLY A 113 15.73 1.46 -17.82
N SER A 114 15.75 1.73 -19.11
CA SER A 114 14.86 2.73 -19.70
C SER A 114 13.46 2.16 -19.85
N LEU A 115 12.54 2.53 -18.97
CA LEU A 115 11.10 2.35 -19.21
C LEU A 115 10.64 3.04 -20.50
N SER A 116 11.52 3.87 -21.11
CA SER A 116 11.27 4.67 -22.30
C SER A 116 11.15 3.87 -23.60
N GLU A 117 11.63 2.65 -23.66
CA GLU A 117 11.58 1.84 -24.89
C GLU A 117 10.23 1.11 -25.10
N ASN A 118 9.38 1.04 -24.05
CA ASN A 118 8.07 0.46 -24.17
C ASN A 118 6.98 1.53 -23.96
N PRO A 119 6.23 1.93 -25.03
CA PRO A 119 5.20 2.96 -24.93
C PRO A 119 4.09 2.66 -23.92
N ALA A 120 3.82 1.38 -23.63
CA ALA A 120 2.86 0.99 -22.62
C ALA A 120 3.36 1.21 -21.18
N LEU A 121 4.67 1.21 -20.99
CA LEU A 121 5.32 1.48 -19.70
C LEU A 121 5.58 2.97 -19.50
N SER A 122 5.85 3.73 -20.56
CA SER A 122 6.04 5.18 -20.47
C SER A 122 4.78 5.92 -20.03
N ALA A 123 3.61 5.46 -20.41
CA ALA A 123 2.33 6.01 -19.96
C ALA A 123 2.04 5.73 -18.48
N SER A 124 2.64 4.68 -17.91
CA SER A 124 2.50 4.33 -16.48
C SER A 124 3.64 4.87 -15.61
N ALA A 125 4.73 5.33 -16.22
CA ALA A 125 5.90 5.86 -15.51
C ALA A 125 5.59 7.18 -14.76
N GLU A 126 4.68 7.99 -15.26
CA GLU A 126 4.23 9.24 -14.60
C GLU A 126 3.42 8.98 -13.31
N SER A 127 2.91 7.76 -13.12
CA SER A 127 2.14 7.37 -11.92
C SER A 127 2.87 6.36 -11.04
N PHE A 128 4.13 6.04 -11.34
CA PHE A 128 4.90 5.07 -10.55
C PHE A 128 5.30 5.68 -9.21
N SER A 129 4.73 5.15 -8.13
CA SER A 129 5.23 5.41 -6.77
C SER A 129 6.25 4.34 -6.41
N PRO A 130 7.46 4.71 -5.96
CA PRO A 130 8.43 3.73 -5.51
C PRO A 130 7.98 2.99 -4.24
N PHE A 131 7.01 3.53 -3.50
CA PHE A 131 6.56 2.98 -2.23
C PHE A 131 5.27 2.19 -2.36
N THR A 132 5.25 0.99 -1.79
CA THR A 132 4.09 0.09 -1.81
C THR A 132 3.87 -0.53 -0.43
N LEU A 133 2.63 -0.47 0.07
CA LEU A 133 2.27 -1.02 1.38
C LEU A 133 2.08 -2.55 1.34
N ASN A 134 1.48 -3.09 0.29
CA ASN A 134 1.18 -4.52 0.19
C ASN A 134 2.27 -5.30 -0.53
N GLU A 135 2.30 -5.25 -1.86
CA GLU A 135 3.22 -6.02 -2.67
C GLU A 135 3.55 -5.34 -3.99
N VAL A 136 4.70 -5.73 -4.54
CA VAL A 136 5.10 -5.51 -5.93
C VAL A 136 5.08 -6.85 -6.65
N SER A 137 4.53 -6.90 -7.86
CA SER A 137 4.47 -8.12 -8.64
C SER A 137 4.94 -7.92 -10.07
N VAL A 138 5.61 -8.93 -10.61
CA VAL A 138 5.96 -9.06 -12.02
C VAL A 138 5.17 -10.21 -12.63
N HIS A 139 4.65 -10.00 -13.84
CA HIS A 139 3.82 -10.98 -14.53
C HIS A 139 4.30 -11.16 -15.96
N ARG A 140 4.12 -12.38 -16.48
CA ARG A 140 4.33 -12.62 -17.90
C ARG A 140 3.33 -11.80 -18.75
N SER A 141 3.80 -11.34 -19.89
CA SER A 141 2.93 -10.79 -20.92
C SER A 141 2.74 -11.84 -22.03
N GLY A 142 1.54 -12.38 -22.19
CA GLY A 142 1.23 -13.42 -23.18
C GLY A 142 1.31 -14.85 -22.62
N ALA A 143 1.42 -15.84 -23.51
CA ALA A 143 1.29 -17.26 -23.17
C ALA A 143 2.63 -17.96 -22.83
N ALA A 144 3.76 -17.31 -23.11
CA ALA A 144 5.08 -17.90 -22.85
C ALA A 144 5.35 -17.99 -21.34
N LEU A 145 5.99 -19.08 -20.92
CA LEU A 145 6.44 -19.26 -19.56
C LEU A 145 7.51 -18.23 -19.23
N LEU A 146 7.40 -17.60 -18.05
CA LEU A 146 8.36 -16.63 -17.57
C LEU A 146 9.41 -17.33 -16.68
N GLY A 147 10.69 -17.11 -16.99
CA GLY A 147 11.79 -17.40 -16.05
C GLY A 147 12.11 -16.13 -15.30
N VAL A 148 12.02 -16.16 -13.98
CA VAL A 148 12.33 -15.04 -13.11
C VAL A 148 13.57 -15.37 -12.31
N ASP A 149 14.64 -14.64 -12.53
CA ASP A 149 15.85 -14.75 -11.72
C ASP A 149 15.73 -13.81 -10.52
N VAL A 150 16.01 -14.36 -9.35
CA VAL A 150 15.88 -13.65 -8.07
C VAL A 150 17.21 -13.66 -7.34
N THR A 151 17.61 -12.54 -6.78
CA THR A 151 18.74 -12.42 -5.87
C THR A 151 18.29 -11.95 -4.50
N ILE A 152 18.94 -12.44 -3.45
CA ILE A 152 18.79 -11.99 -2.07
C ILE A 152 20.14 -11.45 -1.62
N ASP A 153 20.22 -10.16 -1.33
CA ASP A 153 21.47 -9.47 -0.97
C ASP A 153 22.62 -9.78 -1.95
N GLY A 154 22.29 -9.84 -3.25
CA GLY A 154 23.21 -10.17 -4.33
C GLY A 154 23.50 -11.66 -4.53
N HIS A 155 22.95 -12.54 -3.71
CA HIS A 155 23.11 -13.99 -3.85
C HIS A 155 21.96 -14.58 -4.69
N PRO A 156 22.25 -15.31 -5.80
CA PRO A 156 21.23 -15.82 -6.68
C PRO A 156 20.46 -16.99 -6.05
N LEU A 157 19.15 -16.99 -6.28
CA LEU A 157 18.29 -18.15 -6.06
C LEU A 157 18.12 -18.96 -7.37
N PRO A 158 17.64 -20.22 -7.30
CA PRO A 158 17.19 -20.92 -8.49
C PRO A 158 16.10 -20.15 -9.23
N THR A 159 16.20 -20.09 -10.57
CA THR A 159 15.19 -19.44 -11.43
C THR A 159 13.79 -19.96 -11.16
N TYR A 160 12.84 -19.06 -10.95
CA TYR A 160 11.43 -19.38 -10.83
C TYR A 160 10.78 -19.44 -12.22
N TRP A 161 10.33 -20.61 -12.62
CA TRP A 161 9.52 -20.78 -13.83
C TRP A 161 8.05 -20.68 -13.44
N ALA A 162 7.42 -19.55 -13.73
CA ALA A 162 6.11 -19.22 -13.18
C ALA A 162 5.32 -18.25 -14.11
N ASP A 163 4.08 -17.99 -13.79
CA ASP A 163 3.28 -16.93 -14.43
C ASP A 163 3.70 -15.54 -13.92
N GLY A 164 4.41 -15.51 -12.81
CA GLY A 164 4.94 -14.30 -12.20
C GLY A 164 5.58 -14.54 -10.84
N LEU A 165 6.01 -13.46 -10.23
CA LEU A 165 6.56 -13.43 -8.88
C LEU A 165 6.06 -12.17 -8.17
N LEU A 166 5.82 -12.27 -6.87
CA LEU A 166 5.55 -11.10 -6.04
C LEU A 166 6.50 -11.05 -4.84
N VAL A 167 6.74 -9.83 -4.38
CA VAL A 167 7.37 -9.54 -3.09
C VAL A 167 6.38 -8.73 -2.27
N ALA A 168 6.02 -9.22 -1.10
CA ALA A 168 5.03 -8.59 -0.22
C ALA A 168 5.64 -8.23 1.13
N THR A 169 5.09 -7.19 1.75
CA THR A 169 5.33 -6.86 3.16
C THR A 169 4.51 -7.78 4.07
N SER A 170 4.72 -7.68 5.38
CA SER A 170 3.86 -8.32 6.37
C SER A 170 2.39 -7.86 6.23
N SER A 171 2.13 -6.57 5.97
CA SER A 171 0.78 -6.04 5.70
C SER A 171 0.16 -6.66 4.44
N GLY A 172 0.95 -6.86 3.38
CA GLY A 172 0.54 -7.50 2.13
C GLY A 172 0.33 -9.01 2.23
N SER A 173 0.70 -9.65 3.35
CA SER A 173 0.55 -11.09 3.55
C SER A 173 -0.89 -11.58 3.43
N THR A 174 -1.87 -10.73 3.73
CA THR A 174 -3.30 -11.02 3.62
C THR A 174 -3.94 -10.57 2.30
N ALA A 175 -3.13 -9.96 1.39
CA ALA A 175 -3.55 -9.51 0.07
C ALA A 175 -3.24 -10.56 -1.03
N TYR A 176 -2.60 -10.18 -2.11
CA TYR A 176 -2.31 -11.10 -3.21
C TYR A 176 -1.36 -12.25 -2.80
N SER A 177 -0.44 -11.98 -1.87
CA SER A 177 0.42 -13.01 -1.30
C SER A 177 -0.36 -14.20 -0.76
N LEU A 178 -1.48 -13.96 -0.06
CA LEU A 178 -2.34 -15.03 0.46
C LEU A 178 -2.93 -15.89 -0.68
N SER A 179 -3.35 -15.25 -1.76
CA SER A 179 -3.96 -15.95 -2.91
C SER A 179 -3.00 -16.87 -3.65
N VAL A 180 -1.69 -16.61 -3.56
CA VAL A 180 -0.64 -17.45 -4.16
C VAL A 180 0.02 -18.41 -3.16
N GLY A 181 -0.58 -18.55 -1.96
CA GLY A 181 -0.13 -19.50 -0.94
C GLY A 181 0.96 -18.97 -0.01
N GLY A 182 1.14 -17.67 0.08
CA GLY A 182 2.00 -17.02 1.08
C GLY A 182 1.45 -17.21 2.50
N PRO A 183 2.32 -17.18 3.52
CA PRO A 183 1.90 -17.24 4.92
C PRO A 183 1.20 -15.94 5.35
N ILE A 184 0.30 -16.04 6.32
CA ILE A 184 -0.24 -14.87 7.03
C ILE A 184 0.81 -14.44 8.06
N CYS A 185 1.20 -13.18 8.01
CA CYS A 185 2.12 -12.57 8.96
C CYS A 185 1.38 -11.52 9.81
N ALA A 186 1.79 -11.39 11.06
CA ALA A 186 1.35 -10.26 11.88
C ALA A 186 1.86 -8.96 11.23
N PRO A 187 1.07 -7.88 11.23
CA PRO A 187 1.46 -6.63 10.57
C PRO A 187 2.79 -6.05 11.06
N GLU A 188 3.13 -6.29 12.33
CA GLU A 188 4.36 -5.84 12.97
C GLU A 188 5.58 -6.74 12.68
N ALA A 189 5.36 -7.85 11.96
CA ALA A 189 6.44 -8.77 11.61
C ALA A 189 7.41 -8.09 10.63
N LYS A 190 8.69 -8.09 10.99
CA LYS A 190 9.78 -7.50 10.22
C LYS A 190 10.25 -8.47 9.13
N VAL A 191 9.40 -8.71 8.12
CA VAL A 191 9.64 -9.70 7.07
C VAL A 191 9.11 -9.28 5.71
N LEU A 192 9.77 -9.76 4.66
CA LEU A 192 9.28 -9.76 3.29
C LEU A 192 8.94 -11.20 2.88
N ILE A 193 7.93 -11.33 2.03
CA ILE A 193 7.47 -12.61 1.47
C ILE A 193 7.72 -12.59 -0.03
N ILE A 194 8.55 -13.50 -0.53
CA ILE A 194 8.81 -13.71 -1.95
C ILE A 194 7.96 -14.91 -2.38
N ALA A 195 6.96 -14.70 -3.21
CA ALA A 195 6.01 -15.75 -3.58
C ALA A 195 5.86 -15.88 -5.10
N PRO A 196 6.10 -17.07 -5.67
CA PRO A 196 5.88 -17.33 -7.08
C PRO A 196 4.38 -17.45 -7.38
N ILE A 197 3.96 -16.95 -8.54
CA ILE A 197 2.58 -16.99 -9.02
C ILE A 197 2.45 -18.14 -10.00
N ALA A 198 1.63 -19.14 -9.66
CA ALA A 198 1.42 -20.35 -10.46
C ALA A 198 2.76 -21.01 -10.94
N PRO A 199 3.68 -21.39 -10.03
CA PRO A 199 4.98 -21.91 -10.41
C PRO A 199 4.86 -23.28 -11.09
N HIS A 200 5.68 -23.49 -12.12
CA HIS A 200 5.88 -24.80 -12.73
C HIS A 200 6.90 -25.66 -11.99
N ASN A 201 7.75 -25.06 -11.17
CA ASN A 201 8.68 -25.77 -10.28
C ASN A 201 7.88 -26.40 -9.14
N LEU A 202 7.73 -27.72 -9.11
CA LEU A 202 6.92 -28.44 -8.14
C LEU A 202 7.34 -28.20 -6.67
N ASN A 203 8.60 -27.86 -6.44
CA ASN A 203 9.16 -27.60 -5.10
C ASN A 203 9.23 -26.12 -4.73
N ALA A 204 8.78 -25.20 -5.63
CA ALA A 204 8.75 -23.78 -5.31
C ALA A 204 7.74 -23.50 -4.18
N ARG A 205 8.18 -22.75 -3.21
CA ARG A 205 7.37 -22.32 -2.06
C ARG A 205 7.64 -20.84 -1.81
N PRO A 206 6.67 -20.12 -1.24
CA PRO A 206 6.94 -18.78 -0.73
C PRO A 206 8.09 -18.79 0.27
N LEU A 207 8.99 -17.84 0.13
CA LEU A 207 10.15 -17.63 0.99
C LEU A 207 9.92 -16.40 1.85
N VAL A 208 10.19 -16.53 3.16
CA VAL A 208 10.13 -15.42 4.10
C VAL A 208 11.54 -15.00 4.45
N VAL A 209 11.84 -13.71 4.30
CA VAL A 209 13.15 -13.12 4.58
C VAL A 209 12.99 -11.88 5.49
N PRO A 210 14.05 -11.44 6.18
CA PRO A 210 14.00 -10.18 6.93
C PRO A 210 13.62 -8.98 6.06
N ASP A 211 12.96 -7.98 6.63
CA ASP A 211 12.56 -6.73 5.95
C ASP A 211 13.75 -5.90 5.45
N THR A 212 14.92 -6.11 6.05
CA THR A 212 16.19 -5.47 5.65
C THR A 212 16.82 -6.05 4.40
N THR A 213 16.24 -7.13 3.86
CA THR A 213 16.75 -7.84 2.69
C THR A 213 16.55 -7.04 1.41
N ARG A 214 17.60 -6.95 0.58
CA ARG A 214 17.49 -6.43 -0.78
C ARG A 214 17.15 -7.57 -1.74
N VAL A 215 15.97 -7.49 -2.36
CA VAL A 215 15.50 -8.47 -3.35
C VAL A 215 15.70 -7.88 -4.75
N GLY A 216 16.52 -8.53 -5.57
CA GLY A 216 16.65 -8.21 -7.00
C GLY A 216 15.83 -9.17 -7.85
N ILE A 217 15.18 -8.66 -8.89
CA ILE A 217 14.35 -9.43 -9.84
C ILE A 217 14.76 -9.07 -11.26
N SER A 218 15.02 -10.07 -12.10
CA SER A 218 15.38 -9.90 -13.51
C SER A 218 14.81 -10.99 -14.41
#